data_7706e851ae049d72d23cd6537fe8f957
#
_entry.id   7706e851ae049d72d23cd6537fe8f957
#
_cell.length_a   1.000
_cell.length_b   1.000
_cell.length_c   1.000
_cell.angle_alpha   90.00
_cell.angle_beta   90.00
_cell.angle_gamma   90.00
#
_symmetry.space_group_name_H-M   'P 1'
#
loop_
_entity.id
_entity.type
_entity.pdbx_description
1 polymer ?
#
loop_
_entity_poly.entity_id
_entity_poly.type
_entity_poly.pdbx_seq_one_letter_code
_entity_poly.pdbx_strand_id
1 'polypeptide(L)'
;MATEDSLFGTDETGDGESYGGFTTGILPGHVLKRLVRARREVVATEDVEDAQIQPASIDLRLGAVAWRVRASFLPGPHSTVQDKLANAVMHEIDLTGGAVLETGCVYVVPLLESAEFSFRVSGIANPKSSTGRLDVFTRLITDRAQGFDRIEPGYHGPLYAEISPRTFPILVRKGSRLNQLRVRKGSPQFTDTQLKRLHEETPLVDGEADIDNGLALSVDLKGDAAASHVGWRAKRHTGIIDIDKPDVLDPLDYWDPIQASKTGTIVLDPDEFYVLASREAVAIPPEYAAEMVPFNPLMGEFRVHYAGFFDPGFGYQPGKPPCARAVLEVRSREVPFILDHAQIIGRLVFERLTEVPSEVYGEDLGSNYQRQGLKLSKHFTPI
;
A
#
# COMPACT_ATOMS: atom_id res chain seq x y z
N MET A 1 -2.15 43.59 -35.65
CA MET A 1 -2.79 43.22 -34.41
C MET A 1 -3.23 41.79 -34.59
N ALA A 2 -2.43 40.85 -34.18
CA ALA A 2 -2.74 39.43 -34.14
C ALA A 2 -3.12 39.08 -32.72
N THR A 3 -4.32 38.60 -32.50
CA THR A 3 -4.87 38.14 -31.25
C THR A 3 -4.21 36.81 -30.88
N GLU A 4 -3.61 36.75 -29.71
CA GLU A 4 -3.11 35.52 -29.11
C GLU A 4 -4.28 34.56 -28.87
N ASP A 5 -4.35 33.51 -29.67
CA ASP A 5 -5.21 32.36 -29.38
C ASP A 5 -4.64 31.59 -28.20
N SER A 6 -5.42 31.56 -27.14
CA SER A 6 -5.17 30.79 -25.91
C SER A 6 -4.97 29.29 -26.23
N LEU A 7 -3.79 28.79 -25.97
CA LEU A 7 -3.39 27.36 -26.10
C LEU A 7 -4.07 26.42 -25.09
N PHE A 8 -5.03 26.90 -24.32
CA PHE A 8 -5.81 26.13 -23.36
C PHE A 8 -7.29 26.15 -23.81
N GLY A 9 -7.64 25.19 -24.66
CA GLY A 9 -9.03 24.93 -24.96
C GLY A 9 -9.81 24.67 -23.67
N THR A 10 -10.84 25.48 -23.42
CA THR A 10 -11.88 25.20 -22.44
C THR A 10 -12.66 23.99 -22.95
N ASP A 11 -12.50 22.84 -22.27
CA ASP A 11 -13.33 21.66 -22.51
C ASP A 11 -14.78 21.97 -22.10
N GLU A 12 -15.56 22.48 -23.06
CA GLU A 12 -17.02 22.48 -23.01
C GLU A 12 -17.54 21.06 -23.35
N THR A 13 -17.28 20.08 -22.50
CA THR A 13 -18.14 18.90 -22.39
C THR A 13 -18.71 18.91 -20.99
N GLY A 14 -19.99 19.30 -20.94
CA GLY A 14 -20.70 19.57 -19.71
C GLY A 14 -20.65 18.45 -18.69
N ASP A 15 -19.85 18.65 -17.69
CA ASP A 15 -19.99 18.19 -16.30
C ASP A 15 -18.82 18.75 -15.49
N GLY A 16 -18.91 20.04 -15.15
CA GLY A 16 -17.88 20.79 -14.41
C GLY A 16 -17.84 20.43 -12.93
N GLU A 17 -17.55 19.18 -12.58
CA GLU A 17 -17.14 18.86 -11.21
C GLU A 17 -15.61 19.06 -11.10
N SER A 18 -15.23 20.07 -10.33
CA SER A 18 -13.85 20.33 -9.95
C SER A 18 -13.32 19.16 -9.09
N TYR A 19 -12.27 18.47 -9.55
CA TYR A 19 -11.54 17.46 -8.79
C TYR A 19 -10.58 18.08 -7.75
N GLY A 20 -10.81 19.32 -7.35
CA GLY A 20 -9.98 20.06 -6.40
C GLY A 20 -9.18 21.19 -7.04
N GLY A 21 -8.33 21.83 -6.24
CA GLY A 21 -7.60 23.05 -6.60
C GLY A 21 -6.52 22.88 -7.66
N PHE A 22 -5.97 21.66 -7.82
CA PHE A 22 -4.95 21.37 -8.83
C PHE A 22 -5.48 20.46 -9.94
N THR A 23 -4.97 20.67 -11.15
CA THR A 23 -5.33 19.88 -12.33
C THR A 23 -4.74 18.47 -12.29
N THR A 24 -3.67 18.25 -11.49
CA THR A 24 -2.99 16.95 -11.30
C THR A 24 -2.81 16.67 -9.81
N GLY A 25 -3.05 15.45 -9.39
CA GLY A 25 -2.91 15.05 -7.99
C GLY A 25 -3.58 13.72 -7.69
N ILE A 26 -3.32 13.20 -6.50
CA ILE A 26 -4.11 12.13 -5.89
C ILE A 26 -5.43 12.73 -5.42
N LEU A 27 -6.52 12.03 -5.63
CA LEU A 27 -7.84 12.45 -5.14
C LEU A 27 -7.94 12.20 -3.62
N PRO A 28 -8.18 13.24 -2.81
CA PRO A 28 -8.34 13.07 -1.37
C PRO A 28 -9.66 12.41 -1.00
N GLY A 29 -9.73 11.86 0.21
CA GLY A 29 -10.84 11.03 0.69
C GLY A 29 -12.22 11.67 0.52
N HIS A 30 -12.38 12.97 0.82
CA HIS A 30 -13.67 13.65 0.68
C HIS A 30 -14.11 13.79 -0.79
N VAL A 31 -13.16 13.93 -1.75
CA VAL A 31 -13.45 13.89 -3.18
C VAL A 31 -13.86 12.48 -3.59
N LEU A 32 -13.12 11.45 -3.13
CA LEU A 32 -13.48 10.06 -3.38
C LEU A 32 -14.87 9.71 -2.84
N LYS A 33 -15.22 10.15 -1.62
CA LYS A 33 -16.58 9.98 -1.04
C LYS A 33 -17.66 10.56 -1.97
N ARG A 34 -17.44 11.75 -2.50
CA ARG A 34 -18.37 12.40 -3.44
C ARG A 34 -18.53 11.63 -4.74
N LEU A 35 -17.39 11.21 -5.35
CA LEU A 35 -17.41 10.47 -6.62
C LEU A 35 -18.06 9.09 -6.47
N VAL A 36 -17.75 8.35 -5.43
CA VAL A 36 -18.34 7.05 -5.14
C VAL A 36 -19.87 7.17 -4.93
N ARG A 37 -20.34 8.17 -4.17
CA ARG A 37 -21.77 8.44 -3.98
C ARG A 37 -22.47 8.82 -5.29
N ALA A 38 -21.79 9.53 -6.16
CA ALA A 38 -22.28 9.86 -7.51
C ALA A 38 -22.16 8.69 -8.50
N ARG A 39 -21.62 7.52 -8.07
CA ARG A 39 -21.33 6.35 -8.91
C ARG A 39 -20.44 6.70 -10.11
N ARG A 40 -19.39 7.45 -9.84
CA ARG A 40 -18.40 7.90 -10.84
C ARG A 40 -17.00 7.45 -10.42
N GLU A 41 -16.15 7.18 -11.40
CA GLU A 41 -14.77 6.70 -11.28
C GLU A 41 -14.67 5.34 -10.56
N VAL A 42 -15.13 5.23 -9.31
CA VAL A 42 -15.23 3.97 -8.56
C VAL A 42 -16.69 3.66 -8.30
N VAL A 43 -17.15 2.52 -8.75
CA VAL A 43 -18.52 2.02 -8.58
C VAL A 43 -18.48 0.73 -7.76
N ALA A 44 -19.42 0.54 -6.86
CA ALA A 44 -19.54 -0.67 -6.07
C ALA A 44 -20.90 -1.34 -6.23
N THR A 45 -20.92 -2.66 -6.14
CA THR A 45 -22.17 -3.45 -6.17
C THR A 45 -22.97 -3.33 -4.87
N GLU A 46 -22.32 -2.96 -3.78
CA GLU A 46 -22.89 -2.72 -2.46
C GLU A 46 -22.43 -1.36 -1.92
N ASP A 47 -23.23 -0.72 -1.07
CA ASP A 47 -22.89 0.58 -0.53
C ASP A 47 -21.50 0.62 0.08
N VAL A 48 -20.77 1.69 -0.22
CA VAL A 48 -19.43 1.93 0.32
C VAL A 48 -19.56 2.63 1.67
N GLU A 49 -19.03 1.99 2.70
CA GLU A 49 -18.98 2.56 4.05
C GLU A 49 -17.96 3.69 4.15
N ASP A 50 -18.23 4.70 4.96
CA ASP A 50 -17.29 5.80 5.18
C ASP A 50 -15.91 5.32 5.69
N ALA A 51 -15.89 4.26 6.49
CA ALA A 51 -14.66 3.63 6.99
C ALA A 51 -13.78 2.94 5.91
N GLN A 52 -14.29 2.77 4.67
CA GLN A 52 -13.48 2.28 3.55
C GLN A 52 -12.62 3.38 2.95
N ILE A 53 -13.03 4.64 3.09
CA ILE A 53 -12.37 5.77 2.46
C ILE A 53 -11.37 6.36 3.43
N GLN A 54 -10.11 6.28 3.06
CA GLN A 54 -8.96 6.79 3.80
C GLN A 54 -8.58 8.20 3.29
N PRO A 55 -7.67 8.93 3.93
CA PRO A 55 -7.32 10.30 3.52
C PRO A 55 -6.94 10.47 2.04
N ALA A 56 -6.34 9.44 1.43
CA ALA A 56 -5.89 9.48 0.03
C ALA A 56 -6.11 8.16 -0.73
N SER A 57 -6.99 7.28 -0.26
CA SER A 57 -7.27 5.98 -0.88
C SER A 57 -8.64 5.43 -0.50
N ILE A 58 -9.08 4.39 -1.18
CA ILE A 58 -10.25 3.57 -0.84
C ILE A 58 -9.84 2.13 -0.63
N ASP A 59 -10.30 1.50 0.43
CA ASP A 59 -10.16 0.07 0.68
C ASP A 59 -11.06 -0.72 -0.26
N LEU A 60 -10.51 -1.73 -0.92
CA LEU A 60 -11.25 -2.62 -1.81
C LEU A 60 -11.72 -3.87 -1.07
N ARG A 61 -12.97 -4.28 -1.29
CA ARG A 61 -13.63 -5.41 -0.61
C ARG A 61 -13.65 -6.65 -1.49
N LEU A 62 -13.37 -7.80 -0.88
CA LEU A 62 -13.51 -9.10 -1.54
C LEU A 62 -14.98 -9.40 -1.84
N GLY A 63 -15.25 -10.00 -3.01
CA GLY A 63 -16.55 -10.54 -3.38
C GLY A 63 -16.87 -11.85 -2.66
N ALA A 64 -17.95 -12.52 -3.09
CA ALA A 64 -18.45 -13.70 -2.44
C ALA A 64 -17.71 -15.01 -2.80
N VAL A 65 -16.87 -14.98 -3.84
CA VAL A 65 -16.24 -16.18 -4.42
C VAL A 65 -14.74 -15.96 -4.55
N ALA A 66 -13.95 -16.98 -4.22
CA ALA A 66 -12.54 -17.08 -4.56
C ALA A 66 -12.29 -18.26 -5.50
N TRP A 67 -11.53 -18.05 -6.56
CA TRP A 67 -11.06 -19.10 -7.43
C TRP A 67 -9.63 -19.51 -7.08
N ARG A 68 -9.46 -20.74 -6.60
CA ARG A 68 -8.13 -21.32 -6.44
C ARG A 68 -7.58 -21.59 -7.84
N VAL A 69 -6.50 -20.91 -8.22
CA VAL A 69 -5.86 -21.05 -9.52
C VAL A 69 -4.52 -21.79 -9.41
N ARG A 70 -4.14 -22.49 -10.50
CA ARG A 70 -2.89 -23.29 -10.52
C ARG A 70 -1.63 -22.42 -10.50
N ALA A 71 -1.70 -21.20 -11.01
CA ALA A 71 -0.60 -20.24 -11.07
C ALA A 71 -1.12 -18.81 -11.25
N SER A 72 -0.31 -17.81 -10.88
CA SER A 72 -0.51 -16.41 -11.20
C SER A 72 -0.53 -16.15 -12.69
N PHE A 73 -1.29 -15.13 -13.13
CA PHE A 73 -1.35 -14.71 -14.53
C PHE A 73 -1.65 -13.20 -14.66
N LEU A 74 -1.26 -12.65 -15.80
CA LEU A 74 -1.80 -11.40 -16.35
C LEU A 74 -2.65 -11.72 -17.57
N PRO A 75 -3.82 -11.07 -17.76
CA PRO A 75 -4.67 -11.33 -18.93
C PRO A 75 -3.97 -11.01 -20.24
N GLY A 76 -3.15 -9.96 -20.27
CA GLY A 76 -2.57 -9.42 -21.48
C GLY A 76 -3.59 -8.61 -22.29
N PRO A 77 -3.17 -7.88 -23.34
CA PRO A 77 -3.95 -6.81 -23.98
C PRO A 77 -5.23 -7.29 -24.70
N HIS A 78 -5.38 -8.61 -24.93
CA HIS A 78 -6.46 -9.15 -25.76
C HIS A 78 -7.41 -10.09 -25.00
N SER A 79 -7.23 -10.27 -23.68
CA SER A 79 -8.04 -11.20 -22.89
C SER A 79 -8.58 -10.52 -21.64
N THR A 80 -9.69 -11.02 -21.15
CA THR A 80 -10.23 -10.68 -19.84
C THR A 80 -9.66 -11.60 -18.75
N VAL A 81 -9.85 -11.23 -17.48
CA VAL A 81 -9.54 -12.12 -16.35
C VAL A 81 -10.38 -13.40 -16.44
N GLN A 82 -11.65 -13.29 -16.82
CA GLN A 82 -12.55 -14.45 -16.98
C GLN A 82 -12.06 -15.43 -18.06
N ASP A 83 -11.54 -14.94 -19.19
CA ASP A 83 -10.97 -15.80 -20.24
C ASP A 83 -9.79 -16.63 -19.71
N LYS A 84 -8.96 -16.04 -18.84
CA LYS A 84 -7.84 -16.75 -18.21
C LYS A 84 -8.31 -17.74 -17.15
N LEU A 85 -9.28 -17.35 -16.34
CA LEU A 85 -9.85 -18.21 -15.31
C LEU A 85 -10.45 -19.50 -15.89
N ALA A 86 -11.08 -19.43 -17.05
CA ALA A 86 -11.65 -20.61 -17.72
C ALA A 86 -10.67 -21.81 -17.83
N ASN A 87 -9.35 -21.55 -17.89
CA ASN A 87 -8.31 -22.55 -17.99
C ASN A 87 -7.39 -22.66 -16.77
N ALA A 88 -7.49 -21.73 -15.81
CA ALA A 88 -6.60 -21.65 -14.66
C ALA A 88 -7.23 -22.14 -13.35
N VAL A 89 -8.57 -22.11 -13.25
CA VAL A 89 -9.30 -22.48 -12.02
C VAL A 89 -9.17 -23.98 -11.75
N MET A 90 -8.85 -24.30 -10.50
CA MET A 90 -8.84 -25.67 -9.97
C MET A 90 -10.15 -25.98 -9.23
N HIS A 91 -10.63 -25.04 -8.42
CA HIS A 91 -11.93 -25.11 -7.75
C HIS A 91 -12.35 -23.71 -7.27
N GLU A 92 -13.62 -23.60 -6.94
CA GLU A 92 -14.27 -22.40 -6.42
C GLU A 92 -14.51 -22.54 -4.92
N ILE A 93 -14.40 -21.42 -4.19
CA ILE A 93 -14.55 -21.35 -2.74
C ILE A 93 -15.57 -20.25 -2.42
N ASP A 94 -16.59 -20.58 -1.64
CA ASP A 94 -17.57 -19.61 -1.14
C ASP A 94 -16.98 -18.83 0.05
N LEU A 95 -16.92 -17.50 -0.07
CA LEU A 95 -16.46 -16.60 0.98
C LEU A 95 -17.57 -16.02 1.85
N THR A 96 -18.84 -16.31 1.59
CA THR A 96 -19.98 -15.73 2.36
C THR A 96 -19.93 -16.10 3.82
N GLY A 97 -19.60 -17.36 4.13
CA GLY A 97 -19.42 -17.87 5.49
C GLY A 97 -17.99 -17.74 6.03
N GLY A 98 -17.08 -17.30 5.21
CA GLY A 98 -15.64 -17.25 5.48
C GLY A 98 -14.93 -18.54 5.07
N ALA A 99 -13.72 -18.38 4.52
CA ALA A 99 -12.86 -19.48 4.10
C ALA A 99 -11.39 -19.20 4.39
N VAL A 100 -10.63 -20.25 4.62
CA VAL A 100 -9.19 -20.17 4.81
C VAL A 100 -8.50 -20.17 3.47
N LEU A 101 -7.64 -19.19 3.25
CA LEU A 101 -6.69 -19.16 2.14
C LEU A 101 -5.35 -19.68 2.64
N GLU A 102 -4.93 -20.81 2.09
CA GLU A 102 -3.72 -21.52 2.52
C GLU A 102 -2.46 -20.90 1.95
N THR A 103 -1.35 -21.06 2.69
CA THR A 103 -0.03 -20.60 2.28
C THR A 103 0.46 -21.29 1.00
N GLY A 104 1.19 -20.56 0.17
CA GLY A 104 1.75 -21.10 -1.09
C GLY A 104 0.72 -21.32 -2.20
N CYS A 105 -0.54 -21.04 -1.95
CA CYS A 105 -1.63 -21.13 -2.92
C CYS A 105 -1.91 -19.76 -3.55
N VAL A 106 -2.44 -19.75 -4.78
CA VAL A 106 -2.85 -18.53 -5.48
C VAL A 106 -4.36 -18.55 -5.68
N TYR A 107 -4.99 -17.44 -5.31
CA TYR A 107 -6.42 -17.24 -5.42
C TYR A 107 -6.71 -15.97 -6.22
N VAL A 108 -7.74 -15.97 -7.04
CA VAL A 108 -8.28 -14.76 -7.69
C VAL A 108 -9.68 -14.54 -7.17
N VAL A 109 -9.95 -13.33 -6.70
CA VAL A 109 -11.24 -12.95 -6.08
C VAL A 109 -11.77 -11.71 -6.78
N PRO A 110 -12.99 -11.73 -7.35
CA PRO A 110 -13.61 -10.51 -7.84
C PRO A 110 -13.85 -9.56 -6.66
N LEU A 111 -13.65 -8.27 -6.87
CA LEU A 111 -13.91 -7.25 -5.87
C LEU A 111 -15.36 -6.76 -5.95
N LEU A 112 -15.88 -6.21 -4.87
CA LEU A 112 -17.19 -5.56 -4.87
C LEU A 112 -17.16 -4.20 -5.59
N GLU A 113 -15.96 -3.63 -5.72
CA GLU A 113 -15.70 -2.41 -6.46
C GLU A 113 -15.31 -2.71 -7.92
N SER A 114 -15.67 -1.79 -8.81
CA SER A 114 -15.28 -1.73 -10.22
C SER A 114 -14.82 -0.32 -10.56
N ALA A 115 -14.11 -0.14 -11.65
CA ALA A 115 -13.68 1.16 -12.12
C ALA A 115 -14.45 1.59 -13.39
N GLU A 116 -14.81 2.87 -13.45
CA GLU A 116 -15.36 3.57 -14.61
C GLU A 116 -14.55 4.85 -14.85
N PHE A 117 -13.26 4.70 -15.09
CA PHE A 117 -12.32 5.81 -15.13
C PHE A 117 -12.44 6.64 -16.38
N SER A 118 -12.50 7.94 -16.20
CA SER A 118 -12.33 8.90 -17.30
C SER A 118 -10.89 8.85 -17.86
N PHE A 119 -10.67 9.36 -19.07
CA PHE A 119 -9.37 9.33 -19.76
C PHE A 119 -8.23 10.11 -19.05
N ARG A 120 -8.55 10.91 -18.05
CA ARG A 120 -7.56 11.66 -17.24
C ARG A 120 -7.32 11.07 -15.86
N VAL A 121 -8.04 10.02 -15.52
CA VAL A 121 -7.99 9.36 -14.20
C VAL A 121 -7.38 7.98 -14.34
N SER A 122 -6.45 7.68 -13.49
CA SER A 122 -5.79 6.37 -13.35
C SER A 122 -5.83 5.90 -11.91
N GLY A 123 -5.51 4.65 -11.68
CA GLY A 123 -5.42 4.09 -10.34
C GLY A 123 -4.13 3.33 -10.10
N ILE A 124 -3.68 3.35 -8.85
CA ILE A 124 -2.64 2.46 -8.37
C ILE A 124 -3.13 1.78 -7.09
N ALA A 125 -2.94 0.48 -7.01
CA ALA A 125 -3.32 -0.30 -5.84
C ALA A 125 -2.08 -0.78 -5.10
N ASN A 126 -2.24 -0.96 -3.78
CA ASN A 126 -1.23 -1.60 -2.94
C ASN A 126 -1.94 -2.43 -1.87
N PRO A 127 -1.25 -3.44 -1.29
CA PRO A 127 -1.73 -4.07 -0.08
C PRO A 127 -1.94 -3.03 1.03
N LYS A 128 -2.91 -3.25 1.89
CA LYS A 128 -2.98 -2.49 3.15
C LYS A 128 -1.76 -2.83 4.01
N SER A 129 -1.25 -1.87 4.79
CA SER A 129 -0.13 -2.12 5.70
C SER A 129 -0.38 -3.32 6.63
N SER A 130 -1.62 -3.50 7.10
CA SER A 130 -1.99 -4.67 7.92
C SER A 130 -1.88 -5.99 7.15
N THR A 131 -2.10 -5.99 5.84
CA THR A 131 -1.98 -7.15 4.95
C THR A 131 -0.52 -7.46 4.66
N GLY A 132 0.28 -6.46 4.31
CA GLY A 132 1.70 -6.61 4.05
C GLY A 132 2.46 -7.17 5.25
N ARG A 133 2.16 -6.68 6.47
CA ARG A 133 2.75 -7.16 7.72
C ARG A 133 2.34 -8.58 8.13
N LEU A 134 1.46 -9.22 7.39
CA LEU A 134 1.11 -10.64 7.52
C LEU A 134 1.75 -11.49 6.41
N ASP A 135 2.59 -10.90 5.56
CA ASP A 135 3.15 -11.58 4.39
C ASP A 135 2.07 -12.18 3.47
N VAL A 136 0.99 -11.43 3.32
CA VAL A 136 -0.06 -11.78 2.37
C VAL A 136 0.19 -11.03 1.06
N PHE A 137 0.69 -11.75 0.08
CA PHE A 137 0.90 -11.20 -1.25
C PHE A 137 -0.45 -10.98 -1.92
N THR A 138 -0.80 -9.74 -2.20
CA THR A 138 -2.04 -9.38 -2.87
C THR A 138 -1.80 -8.31 -3.92
N ARG A 139 -2.39 -8.50 -5.11
CA ARG A 139 -2.21 -7.62 -6.27
C ARG A 139 -3.55 -7.38 -6.95
N LEU A 140 -3.74 -6.18 -7.47
CA LEU A 140 -4.89 -5.85 -8.29
C LEU A 140 -4.67 -6.32 -9.72
N ILE A 141 -5.71 -6.93 -10.31
CA ILE A 141 -5.76 -7.27 -11.74
C ILE A 141 -7.01 -6.62 -12.36
N THR A 142 -6.85 -6.06 -13.56
CA THR A 142 -7.94 -5.59 -14.41
C THR A 142 -8.00 -6.41 -15.70
N ASP A 143 -9.11 -6.38 -16.40
CA ASP A 143 -9.19 -6.94 -17.75
C ASP A 143 -8.18 -6.23 -18.66
N ARG A 144 -7.58 -6.99 -19.58
CA ARG A 144 -6.56 -6.53 -20.54
C ARG A 144 -5.28 -5.98 -19.91
N ALA A 145 -5.05 -6.20 -18.61
CA ALA A 145 -3.87 -5.71 -17.92
C ALA A 145 -2.58 -6.35 -18.45
N GLN A 146 -1.53 -5.52 -18.58
CA GLN A 146 -0.16 -5.91 -18.86
C GLN A 146 0.75 -5.79 -17.63
N GLY A 147 0.22 -5.29 -16.51
CA GLY A 147 0.89 -5.13 -15.23
C GLY A 147 -0.12 -5.25 -14.11
N PHE A 148 0.37 -5.60 -12.92
CA PHE A 148 -0.40 -5.63 -11.70
C PHE A 148 -0.50 -4.23 -11.08
N ASP A 149 -1.51 -4.05 -10.21
CA ASP A 149 -1.65 -2.89 -9.32
C ASP A 149 -1.87 -1.55 -10.05
N ARG A 150 -2.21 -1.59 -11.32
CA ARG A 150 -2.50 -0.41 -12.14
C ARG A 150 -3.87 -0.49 -12.79
N ILE A 151 -4.57 0.64 -12.78
CA ILE A 151 -5.79 0.84 -13.57
C ILE A 151 -5.48 1.97 -14.56
N GLU A 152 -5.50 1.63 -15.84
CA GLU A 152 -5.18 2.58 -16.90
C GLU A 152 -6.27 3.64 -17.07
N PRO A 153 -5.92 4.85 -17.55
CA PRO A 153 -6.91 5.88 -17.90
C PRO A 153 -7.96 5.36 -18.88
N GLY A 154 -9.23 5.68 -18.61
CA GLY A 154 -10.34 5.25 -19.45
C GLY A 154 -10.72 3.77 -19.28
N TYR A 155 -10.23 3.08 -18.27
CA TYR A 155 -10.65 1.72 -17.98
C TYR A 155 -12.07 1.68 -17.41
N HIS A 156 -12.91 0.83 -17.99
CA HIS A 156 -14.26 0.52 -17.53
C HIS A 156 -14.37 -0.98 -17.36
N GLY A 157 -14.58 -1.45 -16.13
CA GLY A 157 -14.69 -2.88 -15.90
C GLY A 157 -14.48 -3.32 -14.45
N PRO A 158 -14.58 -4.66 -14.22
CA PRO A 158 -14.41 -5.26 -12.90
C PRO A 158 -12.96 -5.18 -12.43
N LEU A 159 -12.80 -5.23 -11.12
CA LEU A 159 -11.52 -5.33 -10.44
C LEU A 159 -11.40 -6.70 -9.77
N TYR A 160 -10.20 -7.27 -9.75
CA TYR A 160 -9.92 -8.56 -9.13
C TYR A 160 -8.70 -8.43 -8.23
N ALA A 161 -8.71 -9.13 -7.09
CA ALA A 161 -7.53 -9.33 -6.26
C ALA A 161 -6.93 -10.72 -6.53
N GLU A 162 -5.66 -10.78 -6.89
CA GLU A 162 -4.86 -11.98 -6.75
C GLU A 162 -4.32 -12.02 -5.31
N ILE A 163 -4.50 -13.14 -4.63
CA ILE A 163 -4.11 -13.30 -3.22
C ILE A 163 -3.27 -14.55 -3.08
N SER A 164 -2.11 -14.45 -2.43
CA SER A 164 -1.25 -15.59 -2.10
C SER A 164 -0.64 -15.39 -0.72
N PRO A 165 -1.20 -15.97 0.34
CA PRO A 165 -0.57 -15.97 1.64
C PRO A 165 0.79 -16.69 1.57
N ARG A 166 1.83 -16.09 2.15
CA ARG A 166 3.20 -16.63 2.04
C ARG A 166 3.66 -17.28 3.33
N THR A 167 3.41 -16.64 4.47
CA THR A 167 3.84 -17.13 5.79
C THR A 167 2.68 -17.67 6.61
N PHE A 168 1.59 -16.91 6.71
CA PHE A 168 0.45 -17.27 7.55
C PHE A 168 -0.78 -17.61 6.71
N PRO A 169 -1.49 -18.72 6.99
CA PRO A 169 -2.82 -18.95 6.42
C PRO A 169 -3.79 -17.90 6.99
N ILE A 170 -4.68 -17.39 6.16
CA ILE A 170 -5.61 -16.33 6.55
C ILE A 170 -7.05 -16.76 6.37
N LEU A 171 -7.92 -16.34 7.27
CA LEU A 171 -9.37 -16.45 7.15
C LEU A 171 -9.91 -15.16 6.59
N VAL A 172 -10.58 -15.25 5.45
CA VAL A 172 -11.22 -14.12 4.76
C VAL A 172 -12.72 -14.36 4.55
N ARG A 173 -13.46 -13.28 4.32
CA ARG A 173 -14.90 -13.33 4.03
C ARG A 173 -15.23 -12.38 2.87
N LYS A 174 -16.44 -12.50 2.33
CA LYS A 174 -17.02 -11.43 1.52
C LYS A 174 -16.95 -10.13 2.31
N GLY A 175 -16.44 -9.06 1.71
CA GLY A 175 -16.25 -7.76 2.35
C GLY A 175 -14.92 -7.56 3.06
N SER A 176 -14.10 -8.60 3.26
CA SER A 176 -12.73 -8.45 3.80
C SER A 176 -11.88 -7.54 2.92
N ARG A 177 -11.00 -6.73 3.54
CA ARG A 177 -10.25 -5.65 2.89
C ARG A 177 -8.75 -5.92 2.95
N LEU A 178 -8.15 -6.32 1.83
CA LEU A 178 -6.73 -6.62 1.72
C LEU A 178 -5.95 -5.56 0.93
N ASN A 179 -6.59 -4.95 -0.07
CA ASN A 179 -6.00 -3.95 -0.97
C ASN A 179 -6.61 -2.57 -0.73
N GLN A 180 -5.86 -1.55 -1.09
CA GLN A 180 -6.29 -0.16 -1.16
C GLN A 180 -5.96 0.43 -2.52
N LEU A 181 -6.79 1.35 -3.00
CA LEU A 181 -6.67 1.99 -4.30
C LEU A 181 -6.51 3.50 -4.14
N ARG A 182 -5.45 4.08 -4.69
CA ARG A 182 -5.29 5.51 -4.94
C ARG A 182 -5.78 5.85 -6.31
N VAL A 183 -6.67 6.83 -6.40
CA VAL A 183 -7.14 7.39 -7.67
C VAL A 183 -6.35 8.64 -7.96
N ARG A 184 -5.78 8.73 -9.17
CA ARG A 184 -4.87 9.79 -9.59
C ARG A 184 -5.43 10.51 -10.79
N LYS A 185 -5.23 11.82 -10.84
CA LYS A 185 -5.45 12.65 -12.04
C LYS A 185 -4.10 13.15 -12.54
N GLY A 186 -3.74 12.82 -13.79
CA GLY A 186 -2.45 13.18 -14.38
C GLY A 186 -1.25 12.51 -13.69
N SER A 187 -0.09 13.19 -13.68
CA SER A 187 1.17 12.71 -13.10
C SER A 187 1.53 13.52 -11.84
N PRO A 188 1.14 13.09 -10.65
CA PRO A 188 1.31 13.85 -9.42
C PRO A 188 2.69 13.76 -8.78
N GLN A 189 3.60 12.92 -9.28
CA GLN A 189 4.90 12.64 -8.68
C GLN A 189 5.80 13.87 -8.64
N PHE A 190 6.53 14.01 -7.54
CA PHE A 190 7.55 15.03 -7.35
C PHE A 190 8.86 14.60 -8.00
N THR A 191 9.53 15.58 -8.61
CA THR A 191 10.96 15.46 -8.93
C THR A 191 11.81 15.64 -7.68
N ASP A 192 13.04 15.15 -7.68
CA ASP A 192 13.98 15.31 -6.55
C ASP A 192 14.20 16.79 -6.19
N THR A 193 14.22 17.68 -7.20
CA THR A 193 14.34 19.13 -6.97
C THR A 193 13.16 19.70 -6.19
N GLN A 194 11.94 19.25 -6.51
CA GLN A 194 10.74 19.64 -5.79
C GLN A 194 10.73 19.07 -4.37
N LEU A 195 11.19 17.82 -4.23
CA LEU A 195 11.25 17.15 -2.94
C LEU A 195 12.29 17.77 -2.00
N LYS A 196 13.46 18.18 -2.53
CA LYS A 196 14.48 18.91 -1.77
C LYS A 196 13.93 20.25 -1.26
N ARG A 197 13.25 21.01 -2.12
CA ARG A 197 12.61 22.28 -1.71
C ARG A 197 11.55 22.04 -0.63
N LEU A 198 10.72 21.03 -0.78
CA LEU A 198 9.72 20.69 0.24
C LEU A 198 10.39 20.34 1.59
N HIS A 199 11.50 19.58 1.56
CA HIS A 199 12.25 19.25 2.77
C HIS A 199 12.88 20.47 3.45
N GLU A 200 13.35 21.46 2.66
CA GLU A 200 13.87 22.74 3.19
C GLU A 200 12.77 23.56 3.89
N GLU A 201 11.55 23.54 3.36
CA GLU A 201 10.38 24.25 3.93
C GLU A 201 9.78 23.49 5.12
N THR A 202 9.72 22.17 5.03
CA THR A 202 9.11 21.27 6.04
C THR A 202 9.93 20.00 6.14
N PRO A 203 10.63 19.77 7.27
CA PRO A 203 11.44 18.56 7.44
C PRO A 203 10.62 17.28 7.23
N LEU A 204 11.04 16.42 6.29
CA LEU A 204 10.39 15.15 5.95
C LEU A 204 10.98 13.96 6.69
N VAL A 205 12.20 14.11 7.24
CA VAL A 205 12.90 13.15 8.10
C VAL A 205 13.55 13.87 9.28
N ASP A 206 13.80 13.14 10.36
CA ASP A 206 14.40 13.64 11.60
C ASP A 206 15.94 13.76 11.56
N GLY A 207 16.56 13.46 10.40
CA GLY A 207 18.00 13.53 10.16
C GLY A 207 18.33 14.17 8.83
N GLU A 208 19.54 13.91 8.35
CA GLU A 208 19.97 14.33 7.02
C GLU A 208 19.19 13.55 5.94
N ALA A 209 18.62 14.27 4.98
CA ALA A 209 17.83 13.68 3.90
C ALA A 209 18.72 13.28 2.72
N ASP A 210 18.73 12.01 2.36
CA ASP A 210 19.27 11.50 1.09
C ASP A 210 18.14 11.45 0.06
N ILE A 211 18.16 12.38 -0.91
CA ILE A 211 17.15 12.51 -1.97
C ILE A 211 17.82 12.29 -3.33
N ASP A 212 17.56 11.11 -3.89
CA ASP A 212 17.94 10.66 -5.23
C ASP A 212 16.92 9.63 -5.70
N ASN A 213 16.10 9.97 -6.70
CA ASN A 213 14.92 9.21 -7.12
C ASN A 213 13.94 8.92 -5.95
N GLY A 214 13.69 9.92 -5.13
CA GLY A 214 12.90 9.88 -3.91
C GLY A 214 13.74 9.97 -2.63
N LEU A 215 13.07 10.02 -1.48
CA LEU A 215 13.67 10.12 -0.15
C LEU A 215 14.10 8.73 0.34
N ALA A 216 15.39 8.52 0.56
CA ALA A 216 15.93 7.25 1.03
C ALA A 216 15.53 6.95 2.48
N LEU A 217 15.23 5.68 2.74
CA LEU A 217 15.06 5.15 4.09
C LEU A 217 16.07 4.03 4.33
N SER A 218 16.71 4.06 5.49
CA SER A 218 17.67 3.06 5.94
C SER A 218 17.11 2.25 7.11
N VAL A 219 17.65 1.05 7.33
CA VAL A 219 17.19 0.14 8.39
C VAL A 219 17.81 0.46 9.74
N ASP A 220 17.02 0.37 10.81
CA ASP A 220 17.52 0.42 12.18
C ASP A 220 17.74 -1.00 12.75
N LEU A 221 19.02 -1.38 12.93
CA LEU A 221 19.40 -2.66 13.55
C LEU A 221 20.15 -2.48 14.88
N LYS A 222 20.19 -1.23 15.40
CA LYS A 222 20.75 -0.96 16.73
C LYS A 222 19.67 -0.71 17.77
N GLY A 223 18.50 -0.26 17.33
CA GLY A 223 17.42 0.15 18.22
C GLY A 223 17.76 1.39 19.03
N ASP A 224 16.84 1.81 19.86
CA ASP A 224 17.08 2.78 20.91
C ASP A 224 17.28 2.10 22.26
N ALA A 225 17.69 2.87 23.27
CA ALA A 225 17.99 2.34 24.62
C ALA A 225 16.76 1.72 25.33
N ALA A 226 15.55 1.98 24.82
CA ALA A 226 14.29 1.47 25.37
C ALA A 226 13.79 0.22 24.62
N ALA A 227 14.25 -0.01 23.38
CA ALA A 227 13.81 -1.13 22.56
C ALA A 227 14.61 -2.41 22.90
N SER A 228 13.92 -3.44 23.34
CA SER A 228 14.52 -4.75 23.61
C SER A 228 14.88 -5.53 22.35
N HIS A 229 14.32 -5.13 21.19
CA HIS A 229 14.48 -5.82 19.90
C HIS A 229 14.42 -4.83 18.74
N VAL A 230 15.03 -5.19 17.61
CA VAL A 230 15.17 -4.36 16.40
C VAL A 230 14.33 -4.84 15.23
N GLY A 231 13.66 -5.95 15.38
CA GLY A 231 12.84 -6.57 14.35
C GLY A 231 12.09 -7.78 14.84
N TRP A 232 11.33 -8.34 13.94
CA TRP A 232 10.57 -9.57 14.13
C TRP A 232 10.84 -10.52 12.96
N ARG A 233 11.04 -11.81 13.29
CA ARG A 233 11.05 -12.87 12.29
C ARG A 233 9.78 -13.70 12.44
N ALA A 234 9.08 -13.95 11.34
CA ALA A 234 7.87 -14.75 11.35
C ALA A 234 8.19 -16.24 11.64
N LYS A 235 7.38 -16.85 12.51
CA LYS A 235 7.42 -18.28 12.76
C LYS A 235 6.72 -19.05 11.64
N ARG A 236 7.16 -20.26 11.38
CA ARG A 236 6.50 -21.21 10.48
C ARG A 236 5.45 -22.06 11.22
N HIS A 237 4.46 -22.56 10.48
CA HIS A 237 3.45 -23.52 10.99
C HIS A 237 2.65 -22.98 12.18
N THR A 238 2.27 -21.72 12.11
CA THR A 238 1.42 -21.05 13.12
C THR A 238 -0.07 -21.26 12.85
N GLY A 239 -0.92 -20.71 13.72
CA GLY A 239 -2.37 -20.69 13.55
C GLY A 239 -2.87 -19.82 12.41
N ILE A 240 -4.17 -19.93 12.13
CA ILE A 240 -4.87 -19.12 11.12
C ILE A 240 -5.06 -17.71 11.67
N ILE A 241 -4.85 -16.70 10.82
CA ILE A 241 -5.11 -15.29 11.16
C ILE A 241 -6.46 -14.86 10.53
N ASP A 242 -7.43 -14.53 11.38
CA ASP A 242 -8.69 -13.90 10.94
C ASP A 242 -8.44 -12.41 10.67
N ILE A 243 -8.42 -12.02 9.38
CA ILE A 243 -8.05 -10.66 8.99
C ILE A 243 -9.08 -9.58 9.36
N ASP A 244 -10.27 -9.99 9.73
CA ASP A 244 -11.33 -9.08 10.15
C ASP A 244 -11.35 -8.86 11.68
N LYS A 245 -10.46 -9.55 12.44
CA LYS A 245 -10.36 -9.44 13.90
C LYS A 245 -9.05 -8.79 14.35
N PRO A 246 -9.04 -7.51 14.71
CA PRO A 246 -7.88 -6.85 15.28
C PRO A 246 -7.66 -7.24 16.75
N ASP A 247 -6.42 -7.08 17.24
CA ASP A 247 -6.01 -7.14 18.67
C ASP A 247 -6.42 -8.42 19.42
N VAL A 248 -6.34 -9.60 18.74
CA VAL A 248 -6.76 -10.88 19.33
C VAL A 248 -5.65 -11.92 19.44
N LEU A 249 -4.51 -11.71 18.79
CA LEU A 249 -3.44 -12.69 18.71
C LEU A 249 -2.24 -12.28 19.58
N ASP A 250 -1.67 -13.26 20.30
CA ASP A 250 -0.39 -13.06 20.99
C ASP A 250 0.75 -13.00 19.94
N PRO A 251 1.50 -11.90 19.86
CA PRO A 251 2.63 -11.82 18.95
C PRO A 251 3.64 -12.96 19.09
N LEU A 252 3.91 -13.40 20.31
CA LEU A 252 4.91 -14.42 20.58
C LEU A 252 4.52 -15.82 20.06
N ASP A 253 3.26 -16.07 19.75
CA ASP A 253 2.85 -17.31 19.09
C ASP A 253 3.21 -17.33 17.60
N TYR A 254 3.38 -16.15 16.98
CA TYR A 254 3.58 -15.98 15.54
C TYR A 254 4.96 -15.43 15.17
N TRP A 255 5.65 -14.78 16.10
CA TRP A 255 6.86 -14.03 15.82
C TRP A 255 7.96 -14.30 16.83
N ASP A 256 9.21 -14.34 16.34
CA ASP A 256 10.42 -14.32 17.14
C ASP A 256 11.01 -12.90 17.15
N PRO A 257 11.24 -12.28 18.32
CA PRO A 257 11.89 -10.98 18.39
C PRO A 257 13.38 -11.11 18.03
N ILE A 258 13.87 -10.18 17.21
CA ILE A 258 15.27 -10.09 16.81
C ILE A 258 15.99 -9.13 17.74
N GLN A 259 16.95 -9.64 18.53
CA GLN A 259 17.74 -8.81 19.43
C GLN A 259 18.79 -7.98 18.65
N ALA A 260 19.06 -6.77 19.13
CA ALA A 260 20.15 -5.96 18.58
C ALA A 260 21.49 -6.69 18.74
N SER A 261 22.23 -6.83 17.64
CA SER A 261 23.58 -7.40 17.70
C SER A 261 24.61 -6.30 18.01
N LYS A 262 25.76 -6.69 18.58
CA LYS A 262 26.86 -5.74 18.83
C LYS A 262 27.43 -5.13 17.54
N THR A 263 27.34 -5.86 16.46
CA THR A 263 27.81 -5.43 15.12
C THR A 263 26.78 -4.55 14.40
N GLY A 264 25.51 -4.57 14.81
CA GLY A 264 24.42 -3.92 14.10
C GLY A 264 24.08 -4.61 12.77
N THR A 265 24.25 -5.92 12.71
CA THR A 265 24.01 -6.73 11.50
C THR A 265 23.02 -7.84 11.78
N ILE A 266 22.22 -8.21 10.77
CA ILE A 266 21.41 -9.42 10.75
C ILE A 266 21.64 -10.21 9.48
N VAL A 267 21.41 -11.51 9.51
CA VAL A 267 21.35 -12.35 8.31
C VAL A 267 19.88 -12.59 7.98
N LEU A 268 19.50 -12.24 6.77
CA LEU A 268 18.19 -12.55 6.21
C LEU A 268 18.29 -13.91 5.53
N ASP A 269 17.67 -14.93 6.10
CA ASP A 269 17.63 -16.27 5.52
C ASP A 269 16.63 -16.34 4.36
N PRO A 270 16.89 -17.15 3.32
CA PRO A 270 15.96 -17.35 2.23
C PRO A 270 14.59 -17.86 2.70
N ASP A 271 13.54 -17.35 2.05
CA ASP A 271 12.15 -17.69 2.35
C ASP A 271 11.65 -17.36 3.76
N GLU A 272 12.46 -16.71 4.59
CA GLU A 272 12.02 -16.17 5.88
C GLU A 272 11.43 -14.75 5.69
N PHE A 273 10.48 -14.39 6.54
CA PHE A 273 9.83 -13.09 6.53
C PHE A 273 10.18 -12.29 7.77
N TYR A 274 10.56 -11.03 7.55
CA TYR A 274 11.02 -10.11 8.58
C TYR A 274 10.21 -8.83 8.57
N VAL A 275 9.91 -8.31 9.75
CA VAL A 275 9.36 -6.97 9.96
C VAL A 275 10.40 -6.15 10.69
N LEU A 276 10.90 -5.12 10.02
CA LEU A 276 11.93 -4.20 10.51
C LEU A 276 11.38 -2.77 10.56
N ALA A 277 12.17 -1.81 11.04
CA ALA A 277 11.79 -0.40 11.04
C ALA A 277 12.87 0.45 10.36
N SER A 278 12.46 1.60 9.80
CA SER A 278 13.40 2.60 9.33
C SER A 278 14.14 3.24 10.49
N ARG A 279 15.39 3.65 10.24
CA ARG A 279 16.16 4.48 11.17
C ARG A 279 15.59 5.87 11.25
N GLU A 280 15.20 6.41 10.12
CA GLU A 280 14.60 7.73 10.00
C GLU A 280 13.15 7.70 10.47
N ALA A 281 12.77 8.66 11.31
CA ALA A 281 11.37 9.04 11.46
C ALA A 281 10.97 9.92 10.27
N VAL A 282 9.78 9.69 9.72
CA VAL A 282 9.28 10.38 8.53
C VAL A 282 8.02 11.18 8.83
N ALA A 283 7.79 12.22 8.04
CA ALA A 283 6.57 13.01 8.05
C ALA A 283 6.05 13.25 6.63
N ILE A 284 4.76 13.05 6.44
CA ILE A 284 4.04 13.36 5.22
C ILE A 284 3.12 14.55 5.49
N PRO A 285 3.43 15.75 4.99
CA PRO A 285 2.56 16.91 5.19
C PRO A 285 1.17 16.69 4.58
N PRO A 286 0.13 17.39 5.06
CA PRO A 286 -1.26 17.17 4.66
C PRO A 286 -1.57 17.30 3.16
N GLU A 287 -0.79 18.11 2.44
CA GLU A 287 -0.95 18.36 0.99
C GLU A 287 -0.39 17.25 0.10
N TYR A 288 0.28 16.26 0.72
CA TYR A 288 1.03 15.22 0.02
C TYR A 288 0.67 13.83 0.52
N ALA A 289 0.98 12.87 -0.32
CA ALA A 289 1.04 11.47 0.03
C ALA A 289 2.36 10.90 -0.47
N ALA A 290 2.78 9.76 0.04
CA ALA A 290 3.95 9.09 -0.48
C ALA A 290 3.69 7.60 -0.72
N GLU A 291 4.54 7.00 -1.55
CA GLU A 291 4.58 5.57 -1.80
C GLU A 291 5.99 5.06 -1.59
N MET A 292 6.14 3.96 -0.88
CA MET A 292 7.44 3.30 -0.79
C MET A 292 7.70 2.52 -2.07
N VAL A 293 8.78 2.86 -2.74
CA VAL A 293 9.26 2.12 -3.91
C VAL A 293 10.37 1.17 -3.45
N PRO A 294 10.28 -0.12 -3.81
CA PRO A 294 11.32 -1.08 -3.51
C PRO A 294 12.66 -0.61 -4.07
N PHE A 295 13.72 -0.92 -3.34
CA PHE A 295 15.07 -0.55 -3.72
C PHE A 295 15.49 -1.20 -5.06
N ASN A 296 16.46 -0.57 -5.74
CA ASN A 296 16.97 -0.98 -7.03
C ASN A 296 17.42 -2.46 -7.01
N PRO A 297 16.97 -3.31 -7.95
CA PRO A 297 17.36 -4.72 -8.05
C PRO A 297 18.88 -4.97 -8.14
N LEU A 298 19.66 -3.95 -8.51
CA LEU A 298 21.11 -4.04 -8.57
C LEU A 298 21.83 -4.06 -7.21
N MET A 299 21.11 -3.82 -6.12
CA MET A 299 21.71 -3.66 -4.79
C MET A 299 21.58 -4.90 -3.90
N GLY A 300 20.98 -5.98 -4.35
CA GLY A 300 20.91 -7.24 -3.59
C GLY A 300 19.69 -8.11 -3.88
N GLU A 301 19.72 -9.31 -3.34
CA GLU A 301 18.70 -10.35 -3.48
C GLU A 301 17.51 -10.16 -2.53
N PHE A 302 17.59 -9.27 -1.54
CA PHE A 302 16.47 -8.97 -0.66
C PHE A 302 15.56 -7.92 -1.30
N ARG A 303 14.28 -8.00 -0.97
CA ARG A 303 13.28 -7.01 -1.37
C ARG A 303 12.49 -6.57 -0.14
N VAL A 304 12.23 -5.26 -0.06
CA VAL A 304 11.10 -4.76 0.69
C VAL A 304 9.87 -5.16 -0.11
N HIS A 305 9.12 -6.10 0.41
CA HIS A 305 7.85 -6.54 -0.15
C HIS A 305 6.77 -5.57 0.34
N TYR A 306 5.67 -5.46 -0.40
CA TYR A 306 4.51 -4.67 0.02
C TYR A 306 4.83 -3.17 0.17
N ALA A 307 5.31 -2.55 -0.93
CA ALA A 307 5.40 -1.10 -1.05
C ALA A 307 4.09 -0.47 -0.55
N GLY A 308 4.17 0.23 0.59
CA GLY A 308 2.98 0.75 1.26
C GLY A 308 2.70 2.19 0.86
N PHE A 309 1.42 2.57 0.98
CA PHE A 309 1.02 3.97 0.90
C PHE A 309 1.24 4.66 2.25
N PHE A 310 1.78 5.86 2.18
CA PHE A 310 1.89 6.78 3.31
C PHE A 310 0.88 7.90 3.08
N ASP A 311 -0.10 7.96 3.94
CA ASP A 311 -1.20 8.90 3.79
C ASP A 311 -0.85 10.31 4.31
N PRO A 312 -1.54 11.36 3.83
CA PRO A 312 -1.42 12.72 4.32
C PRO A 312 -1.53 12.77 5.84
N GLY A 313 -0.58 13.41 6.51
CA GLY A 313 -0.53 13.53 7.97
C GLY A 313 0.27 12.44 8.69
N PHE A 314 0.71 11.36 8.00
CA PHE A 314 1.52 10.31 8.64
C PHE A 314 2.82 10.89 9.22
N GLY A 315 3.02 10.72 10.55
CA GLY A 315 4.20 11.21 11.27
C GLY A 315 4.38 12.73 11.29
N TYR A 316 3.45 13.47 10.72
CA TYR A 316 3.50 14.94 10.65
C TYR A 316 2.84 15.58 11.86
N GLN A 317 3.53 16.59 12.42
CA GLN A 317 3.01 17.49 13.45
C GLN A 317 3.48 18.91 13.14
N PRO A 318 2.56 19.89 13.01
CA PRO A 318 2.95 21.27 12.71
C PRO A 318 4.01 21.80 13.67
N GLY A 319 5.14 22.31 13.12
CA GLY A 319 6.22 22.88 13.91
C GLY A 319 7.03 21.92 14.77
N LYS A 320 6.86 20.60 14.59
CA LYS A 320 7.62 19.57 15.30
C LYS A 320 8.39 18.68 14.32
N PRO A 321 9.46 18.00 14.79
CA PRO A 321 10.17 17.05 13.96
C PRO A 321 9.28 15.84 13.60
N PRO A 322 9.60 15.13 12.49
CA PRO A 322 8.99 13.87 12.12
C PRO A 322 8.96 12.86 13.27
N CYS A 323 7.87 12.08 13.41
CA CYS A 323 7.66 11.30 14.62
C CYS A 323 7.22 9.83 14.40
N ALA A 324 7.12 9.37 13.15
CA ALA A 324 6.73 8.00 12.86
C ALA A 324 7.76 7.29 11.98
N ARG A 325 8.15 6.08 12.36
CA ARG A 325 9.06 5.26 11.57
C ARG A 325 8.29 4.45 10.52
N ALA A 326 8.88 4.28 9.33
CA ALA A 326 8.37 3.34 8.36
C ALA A 326 8.62 1.92 8.85
N VAL A 327 7.61 1.05 8.75
CA VAL A 327 7.78 -0.39 8.97
C VAL A 327 8.02 -1.04 7.62
N LEU A 328 8.95 -1.96 7.60
CA LEU A 328 9.57 -2.56 6.43
C LEU A 328 9.35 -4.06 6.45
N GLU A 329 8.64 -4.55 5.47
CA GLU A 329 8.39 -5.97 5.26
C GLU A 329 9.48 -6.52 4.32
N VAL A 330 10.38 -7.36 4.85
CA VAL A 330 11.59 -7.79 4.16
C VAL A 330 11.66 -9.30 3.99
N ARG A 331 12.08 -9.73 2.80
CA ARG A 331 12.31 -11.14 2.49
C ARG A 331 13.54 -11.27 1.58
N SER A 332 14.45 -12.19 1.90
CA SER A 332 15.45 -12.70 0.98
C SER A 332 14.90 -13.88 0.17
N ARG A 333 15.35 -14.10 -1.06
CA ARG A 333 14.80 -15.16 -1.91
C ARG A 333 15.77 -16.32 -2.12
N GLU A 334 16.88 -16.06 -2.78
CA GLU A 334 17.75 -17.13 -3.33
C GLU A 334 18.91 -17.45 -2.41
N VAL A 335 19.50 -16.44 -1.79
CA VAL A 335 20.69 -16.57 -0.94
C VAL A 335 20.52 -15.83 0.39
N PRO A 336 21.19 -16.28 1.46
CA PRO A 336 21.29 -15.51 2.69
C PRO A 336 21.93 -14.15 2.43
N PHE A 337 21.37 -13.09 3.01
CA PHE A 337 21.86 -11.73 2.80
C PHE A 337 22.21 -11.07 4.13
N ILE A 338 23.41 -10.52 4.24
CA ILE A 338 23.80 -9.72 5.42
C ILE A 338 23.27 -8.30 5.23
N LEU A 339 22.41 -7.88 6.14
CA LEU A 339 21.87 -6.53 6.20
C LEU A 339 22.54 -5.77 7.35
N ASP A 340 23.11 -4.60 7.05
CA ASP A 340 23.80 -3.76 8.01
C ASP A 340 22.92 -2.59 8.47
N HIS A 341 23.15 -2.14 9.72
CA HIS A 341 22.52 -0.93 10.24
C HIS A 341 22.84 0.28 9.35
N ALA A 342 21.82 1.08 9.09
CA ALA A 342 21.85 2.25 8.20
C ALA A 342 22.05 1.91 6.70
N GLN A 343 21.93 0.66 6.30
CA GLN A 343 21.83 0.30 4.89
C GLN A 343 20.50 0.81 4.32
N ILE A 344 20.53 1.48 3.16
CA ILE A 344 19.33 1.95 2.45
C ILE A 344 18.56 0.73 1.94
N ILE A 345 17.24 0.71 2.17
CA ILE A 345 16.38 -0.43 1.83
C ILE A 345 15.14 -0.05 1.01
N GLY A 346 14.83 1.22 0.90
CA GLY A 346 13.71 1.72 0.10
C GLY A 346 13.77 3.22 -0.08
N ARG A 347 12.89 3.75 -0.92
CA ARG A 347 12.74 5.18 -1.14
C ARG A 347 11.26 5.57 -1.11
N LEU A 348 10.96 6.74 -0.55
CA LEU A 348 9.63 7.34 -0.59
C LEU A 348 9.54 8.28 -1.78
N VAL A 349 8.62 8.00 -2.67
CA VAL A 349 8.25 8.88 -3.77
C VAL A 349 7.03 9.67 -3.35
N PHE A 350 7.15 10.99 -3.35
CA PHE A 350 6.09 11.90 -2.94
C PHE A 350 5.20 12.27 -4.13
N GLU A 351 3.93 12.43 -3.83
CA GLU A 351 2.89 12.82 -4.77
C GLU A 351 2.03 13.93 -4.15
N ARG A 352 1.67 14.95 -4.94
CA ARG A 352 0.71 15.96 -4.47
C ARG A 352 -0.71 15.45 -4.49
N LEU A 353 -1.55 15.98 -3.62
CA LEU A 353 -2.99 15.82 -3.72
C LEU A 353 -3.59 16.93 -4.61
N THR A 354 -4.80 16.71 -5.14
CA THR A 354 -5.54 17.75 -5.88
C THR A 354 -5.97 18.90 -4.98
N GLU A 355 -6.23 18.60 -3.71
CA GLU A 355 -6.50 19.57 -2.63
C GLU A 355 -6.19 18.94 -1.28
N VAL A 356 -6.09 19.75 -0.23
CA VAL A 356 -5.87 19.26 1.13
C VAL A 356 -7.07 18.41 1.59
N PRO A 357 -6.86 17.19 2.10
CA PRO A 357 -7.95 16.36 2.57
C PRO A 357 -8.65 16.99 3.79
N SER A 358 -9.97 16.79 3.88
CA SER A 358 -10.75 17.23 5.07
C SER A 358 -10.37 16.48 6.34
N GLU A 359 -9.85 15.26 6.19
CA GLU A 359 -9.38 14.39 7.26
C GLU A 359 -7.98 13.90 6.91
N VAL A 360 -7.03 14.02 7.83
CA VAL A 360 -5.65 13.55 7.69
C VAL A 360 -5.41 12.31 8.54
N TYR A 361 -4.38 11.57 8.21
CA TYR A 361 -3.97 10.41 9.00
C TYR A 361 -3.61 10.85 10.43
N GLY A 362 -4.28 10.28 11.45
CA GLY A 362 -4.08 10.69 12.84
C GLY A 362 -5.01 10.01 13.82
N GLU A 363 -5.03 10.51 15.07
CA GLU A 363 -5.81 9.94 16.18
C GLU A 363 -7.34 10.01 15.92
N ASP A 364 -7.79 11.07 15.24
CA ASP A 364 -9.23 11.30 14.96
C ASP A 364 -9.83 10.25 13.99
N LEU A 365 -9.01 9.63 13.14
CA LEU A 365 -9.44 8.57 12.21
C LEU A 365 -9.24 7.15 12.76
N GLY A 366 -8.82 6.99 14.01
CA GLY A 366 -8.48 5.68 14.57
C GLY A 366 -7.33 5.02 13.83
N SER A 367 -6.38 5.81 13.32
CA SER A 367 -5.23 5.34 12.55
C SER A 367 -4.36 4.42 13.39
N ASN A 368 -4.15 3.17 12.95
CA ASN A 368 -3.46 2.15 13.72
C ASN A 368 -1.96 2.42 13.91
N TYR A 369 -1.34 3.31 13.11
CA TYR A 369 0.10 3.39 12.97
C TYR A 369 0.68 4.81 13.14
N GLN A 370 -0.08 5.76 13.69
CA GLN A 370 0.43 7.11 14.01
C GLN A 370 1.45 7.01 15.15
N ARG A 371 2.58 7.74 15.04
CA ARG A 371 3.71 7.70 15.99
C ARG A 371 4.27 6.28 16.22
N GLN A 372 4.16 5.41 15.22
CA GLN A 372 4.67 4.05 15.36
C GLN A 372 6.20 4.01 15.34
N GLY A 373 6.76 3.10 16.15
CA GLY A 373 8.08 2.54 15.97
C GLY A 373 7.98 1.21 15.19
N LEU A 374 8.68 0.20 15.65
CA LEU A 374 8.54 -1.17 15.16
C LEU A 374 7.21 -1.77 15.62
N LYS A 375 6.22 -1.84 14.73
CA LYS A 375 4.87 -2.32 15.05
C LYS A 375 4.43 -3.42 14.09
N LEU A 376 3.95 -4.53 14.65
CA LEU A 376 3.34 -5.64 13.89
C LEU A 376 1.98 -5.24 13.32
N SER A 377 1.36 -6.16 12.58
CA SER A 377 0.00 -5.96 12.07
C SER A 377 -1.01 -5.76 13.19
N LYS A 378 -2.07 -5.01 12.91
CA LYS A 378 -3.17 -4.70 13.86
C LYS A 378 -3.87 -5.92 14.46
N HIS A 379 -3.63 -7.12 13.96
CA HIS A 379 -4.23 -8.36 14.45
C HIS A 379 -3.60 -8.86 15.74
N PHE A 380 -2.39 -8.38 16.03
CA PHE A 380 -1.63 -8.74 17.22
C PHE A 380 -1.84 -7.72 18.35
N THR A 381 -1.95 -8.24 19.58
CA THR A 381 -1.99 -7.41 20.78
C THR A 381 -0.71 -6.59 20.93
N PRO A 382 -0.75 -5.38 21.49
CA PRO A 382 0.46 -4.62 21.82
C PRO A 382 1.36 -5.40 22.80
N ILE A 383 2.67 -5.33 22.60
CA ILE A 383 3.70 -5.89 23.51
C ILE A 383 4.24 -4.75 24.37
#